data_8269c95a9d767d2f536a49a3d1b8c3e1
#
_entry.id   8269c95a9d767d2f536a49a3d1b8c3e1
#
_cell.length_a   1.000
_cell.length_b   1.000
_cell.length_c   1.000
_cell.angle_alpha   90.00
_cell.angle_beta   90.00
_cell.angle_gamma   90.00
#
_symmetry.space_group_name_H-M   'P 1'
#
loop_
_entity.id
_entity.type
_entity.pdbx_description
1 polymer ?
#
loop_
_entity_poly.entity_id
_entity_poly.type
_entity_poly.pdbx_seq_one_letter_code
_entity_poly.pdbx_strand_id
1 'polypeptide(L)'
;MNLRISSGELYKMLQISQNAISAKPPYPILADFLFHVEGSKLTITASDLEFTIISETDITPGDEGSFAFPSEILVNTLREMPEQPIELIHEEDTHGLTMNSSYGTYRSSSNDVEDYPKIPELEYETKVTLPGGRFLKALTTCAFAAATDEMKANMLGISVAFQSDAIEVAATDAHKMVKYTLFYNNEGIETNFVLPKKVITILKHTITDEDNLTVSFNKNHALFEYKNFKIYCKLIILPFPNYNGVIPLNNDKEIIVNRQEWLRSLKRITLYGNKTTYQTSFYIDNNEIKIETLDPDFSNEASEVIKCQYIGEPLELSYNAKFLIDSLSNLETEEVRLAVSNAGRAAILTPKENEVGENILMLVMPVRTRKASV
;
A
#
# COMPACT_ATOMS: atom_id res chain seq x y z
N MET A 1 29.13 -18.27 18.43
CA MET A 1 28.93 -17.84 17.05
C MET A 1 29.42 -16.40 16.88
N ASN A 2 30.15 -16.11 15.79
CA ASN A 2 30.69 -14.77 15.52
C ASN A 2 30.45 -14.42 14.04
N LEU A 3 29.91 -13.23 13.77
CA LEU A 3 29.73 -12.73 12.40
C LEU A 3 30.17 -11.27 12.28
N ARG A 4 30.67 -10.91 11.10
CA ARG A 4 31.09 -9.53 10.77
C ARG A 4 30.34 -9.02 9.55
N ILE A 5 29.81 -7.80 9.68
CA ILE A 5 29.01 -7.15 8.64
C ILE A 5 29.16 -5.61 8.73
N SER A 6 28.86 -4.88 7.64
CA SER A 6 28.71 -3.42 7.71
C SER A 6 27.46 -3.04 8.51
N SER A 7 27.57 -2.07 9.42
CA SER A 7 26.43 -1.53 10.16
C SER A 7 25.37 -0.95 9.23
N GLY A 8 25.78 -0.28 8.14
CA GLY A 8 24.86 0.29 7.15
C GLY A 8 24.13 -0.76 6.34
N GLU A 9 24.80 -1.84 5.94
CA GLU A 9 24.18 -2.97 5.25
C GLU A 9 23.17 -3.69 6.15
N LEU A 10 23.58 -4.05 7.36
CA LEU A 10 22.69 -4.68 8.33
C LEU A 10 21.48 -3.80 8.63
N TYR A 11 21.67 -2.49 8.86
CA TYR A 11 20.57 -1.56 9.12
C TYR A 11 19.54 -1.53 7.98
N LYS A 12 20.00 -1.48 6.72
CA LYS A 12 19.10 -1.51 5.55
C LYS A 12 18.25 -2.79 5.51
N MET A 13 18.85 -3.95 5.77
CA MET A 13 18.13 -5.22 5.82
C MET A 13 17.09 -5.22 6.94
N LEU A 14 17.46 -4.81 8.14
CA LEU A 14 16.59 -4.78 9.30
C LEU A 14 15.48 -3.75 9.16
N GLN A 15 15.74 -2.60 8.55
CA GLN A 15 14.73 -1.56 8.29
C GLN A 15 13.57 -2.06 7.41
N ILE A 16 13.86 -2.94 6.45
CA ILE A 16 12.83 -3.58 5.64
C ILE A 16 12.16 -4.69 6.45
N SER A 17 12.95 -5.58 7.06
CA SER A 17 12.45 -6.75 7.78
C SER A 17 11.57 -6.40 8.98
N GLN A 18 11.84 -5.29 9.69
CA GLN A 18 11.01 -4.84 10.81
C GLN A 18 9.55 -4.57 10.44
N ASN A 19 9.23 -4.33 9.15
CA ASN A 19 7.84 -4.14 8.71
C ASN A 19 6.98 -5.41 8.84
N ALA A 20 7.58 -6.58 8.97
CA ALA A 20 6.85 -7.80 9.33
C ALA A 20 6.48 -7.82 10.82
N ILE A 21 7.27 -7.20 11.69
CA ILE A 21 7.06 -7.24 13.13
C ILE A 21 5.82 -6.42 13.53
N SER A 22 4.92 -7.03 14.30
CA SER A 22 3.75 -6.35 14.83
C SER A 22 4.11 -5.54 16.09
N ALA A 23 3.45 -4.38 16.28
CA ALA A 23 3.57 -3.61 17.53
C ALA A 23 3.07 -4.38 18.78
N LYS A 24 2.21 -5.39 18.58
CA LYS A 24 1.69 -6.26 19.64
C LYS A 24 1.75 -7.71 19.10
N PRO A 25 2.92 -8.35 19.11
CA PRO A 25 3.06 -9.70 18.60
C PRO A 25 2.32 -10.70 19.49
N PRO A 26 1.70 -11.75 18.91
CA PRO A 26 0.99 -12.77 19.67
C PRO A 26 1.92 -13.63 20.54
N TYR A 27 3.18 -13.74 20.15
CA TYR A 27 4.24 -14.42 20.89
C TYR A 27 5.43 -13.49 21.06
N PRO A 28 6.05 -13.40 22.26
CA PRO A 28 7.16 -12.49 22.53
C PRO A 28 8.33 -12.63 21.55
N ILE A 29 8.67 -13.84 21.14
CA ILE A 29 9.77 -14.15 20.19
C ILE A 29 9.59 -13.46 18.82
N LEU A 30 8.36 -13.16 18.41
CA LEU A 30 8.05 -12.46 17.16
C LEU A 30 8.39 -10.95 17.20
N ALA A 31 8.79 -10.43 18.36
CA ALA A 31 9.39 -9.10 18.46
C ALA A 31 10.87 -9.09 18.06
N ASP A 32 11.45 -10.26 17.83
CA ASP A 32 12.87 -10.44 17.52
C ASP A 32 13.10 -10.69 16.04
N PHE A 33 14.31 -10.40 15.59
CA PHE A 33 14.83 -10.92 14.33
C PHE A 33 15.48 -12.28 14.58
N LEU A 34 15.18 -13.27 13.77
CA LEU A 34 15.90 -14.53 13.72
C LEU A 34 17.10 -14.35 12.76
N PHE A 35 18.30 -14.50 13.28
CA PHE A 35 19.54 -14.56 12.53
C PHE A 35 19.94 -16.01 12.32
N HIS A 36 20.30 -16.36 11.10
CA HIS A 36 20.82 -17.68 10.74
C HIS A 36 22.03 -17.50 9.84
N VAL A 37 23.13 -18.13 10.21
CA VAL A 37 24.39 -18.15 9.46
C VAL A 37 24.70 -19.55 9.02
N GLU A 38 24.88 -19.72 7.72
CA GLU A 38 25.31 -20.96 7.10
C GLU A 38 26.40 -20.66 6.07
N GLY A 39 27.63 -21.15 6.30
CA GLY A 39 28.79 -20.86 5.49
C GLY A 39 29.11 -19.36 5.44
N SER A 40 29.01 -18.75 4.28
CA SER A 40 29.20 -17.31 4.05
C SER A 40 27.90 -16.53 3.91
N LYS A 41 26.76 -17.11 4.27
CA LYS A 41 25.45 -16.50 4.10
C LYS A 41 24.81 -16.17 5.43
N LEU A 42 24.38 -14.92 5.57
CA LEU A 42 23.52 -14.47 6.65
C LEU A 42 22.09 -14.37 6.13
N THR A 43 21.18 -15.03 6.81
CA THR A 43 19.73 -14.92 6.61
C THR A 43 19.08 -14.29 7.84
N ILE A 44 18.30 -13.24 7.63
CA ILE A 44 17.54 -12.57 8.69
C ILE A 44 16.05 -12.75 8.39
N THR A 45 15.32 -13.27 9.37
CA THR A 45 13.87 -13.48 9.27
C THR A 45 13.14 -12.65 10.30
N ALA A 46 12.03 -12.05 9.88
CA ALA A 46 11.06 -11.38 10.75
C ALA A 46 9.64 -11.84 10.38
N SER A 47 8.78 -12.05 11.37
CA SER A 47 7.44 -12.58 11.11
C SER A 47 6.40 -12.09 12.13
N ASP A 48 5.13 -11.97 11.70
CA ASP A 48 3.96 -11.83 12.57
C ASP A 48 2.92 -12.96 12.35
N LEU A 49 3.35 -14.05 11.69
CA LEU A 49 2.55 -15.21 11.27
C LEU A 49 1.63 -14.98 10.06
N GLU A 50 1.37 -13.72 9.68
CA GLU A 50 0.63 -13.39 8.45
C GLU A 50 1.59 -12.91 7.35
N PHE A 51 2.66 -12.25 7.77
CA PHE A 51 3.75 -11.78 6.93
C PHE A 51 5.07 -12.32 7.46
N THR A 52 5.92 -12.77 6.55
CA THR A 52 7.30 -13.13 6.89
C THR A 52 8.22 -12.49 5.87
N ILE A 53 9.21 -11.77 6.34
CA ILE A 53 10.26 -11.18 5.50
C ILE A 53 11.55 -11.90 5.79
N ILE A 54 12.17 -12.41 4.73
CA ILE A 54 13.50 -13.01 4.76
C ILE A 54 14.40 -12.11 3.93
N SER A 55 15.52 -11.72 4.50
CA SER A 55 16.57 -11.01 3.80
C SER A 55 17.88 -11.82 3.89
N GLU A 56 18.62 -11.87 2.79
CA GLU A 56 19.85 -12.64 2.68
C GLU A 56 21.01 -11.73 2.26
N THR A 57 22.20 -11.94 2.83
CA THR A 57 23.43 -11.26 2.36
C THR A 57 24.63 -12.15 2.56
N ASP A 58 25.68 -11.92 1.77
CA ASP A 58 26.96 -12.59 1.95
C ASP A 58 27.77 -11.91 3.06
N ILE A 59 28.36 -12.71 3.93
CA ILE A 59 29.22 -12.27 5.00
C ILE A 59 30.60 -12.93 4.92
N THR A 60 31.58 -12.40 5.61
CA THR A 60 32.83 -13.11 5.82
C THR A 60 32.53 -14.43 6.56
N PRO A 61 33.00 -15.60 6.07
CA PRO A 61 32.74 -16.88 6.74
C PRO A 61 33.09 -16.83 8.21
N GLY A 62 32.17 -17.23 9.06
CA GLY A 62 32.28 -17.26 10.51
C GLY A 62 31.71 -18.56 11.08
N ASP A 63 31.33 -18.53 12.34
CA ASP A 63 30.69 -19.68 12.99
C ASP A 63 29.23 -19.81 12.50
N GLU A 64 28.82 -21.03 12.16
CA GLU A 64 27.44 -21.33 11.81
C GLU A 64 26.54 -21.37 13.05
N GLY A 65 25.26 -21.10 12.87
CA GLY A 65 24.28 -21.16 13.94
C GLY A 65 23.10 -20.18 13.77
N SER A 66 22.27 -20.12 14.81
CA SER A 66 21.11 -19.23 14.83
C SER A 66 20.96 -18.56 16.20
N PHE A 67 20.43 -17.35 16.20
CA PHE A 67 20.03 -16.65 17.42
C PHE A 67 18.91 -15.66 17.14
N ALA A 68 18.10 -15.36 18.14
CA ALA A 68 17.06 -14.35 18.05
C ALA A 68 17.50 -13.07 18.76
N PHE A 69 17.44 -11.93 18.08
CA PHE A 69 17.85 -10.62 18.60
C PHE A 69 16.64 -9.69 18.70
N PRO A 70 16.42 -9.04 19.89
CA PRO A 70 15.37 -8.05 20.05
C PRO A 70 15.46 -6.91 19.01
N SER A 71 14.41 -6.78 18.21
CA SER A 71 14.46 -5.93 17.00
C SER A 71 14.59 -4.45 17.34
N GLU A 72 13.87 -3.96 18.34
CA GLU A 72 13.80 -2.54 18.68
C GLU A 72 15.17 -1.98 19.09
N ILE A 73 15.86 -2.69 19.98
CA ILE A 73 17.17 -2.25 20.49
C ILE A 73 18.23 -2.27 19.38
N LEU A 74 18.20 -3.31 18.53
CA LEU A 74 19.17 -3.44 17.45
C LEU A 74 18.98 -2.36 16.37
N VAL A 75 17.74 -2.18 15.88
CA VAL A 75 17.46 -1.18 14.85
C VAL A 75 17.74 0.24 15.35
N ASN A 76 17.34 0.56 16.59
CA ASN A 76 17.58 1.88 17.16
C ASN A 76 19.09 2.15 17.36
N THR A 77 19.85 1.15 17.79
CA THR A 77 21.31 1.29 17.94
C THR A 77 21.98 1.52 16.58
N LEU A 78 21.63 0.73 15.57
CA LEU A 78 22.22 0.86 14.23
C LEU A 78 21.81 2.17 13.53
N ARG A 79 20.63 2.70 13.82
CA ARG A 79 20.18 4.00 13.29
C ARG A 79 21.08 5.16 13.70
N GLU A 80 21.56 5.14 14.94
CA GLU A 80 22.42 6.18 15.50
C GLU A 80 23.91 5.92 15.22
N MET A 81 24.23 4.82 14.54
CA MET A 81 25.60 4.41 14.27
C MET A 81 26.02 4.83 12.86
N PRO A 82 27.18 5.51 12.67
CA PRO A 82 27.72 5.73 11.33
C PRO A 82 28.16 4.42 10.70
N GLU A 83 28.21 4.39 9.36
CA GLU A 83 28.62 3.20 8.63
C GLU A 83 30.03 2.76 9.01
N GLN A 84 30.18 1.53 9.45
CA GLN A 84 31.40 0.90 9.89
C GLN A 84 31.28 -0.61 9.94
N PRO A 85 32.39 -1.36 9.94
CA PRO A 85 32.36 -2.78 10.30
C PRO A 85 31.91 -2.97 11.74
N ILE A 86 31.02 -3.91 11.97
CA ILE A 86 30.59 -4.37 13.29
C ILE A 86 30.79 -5.88 13.40
N GLU A 87 30.96 -6.34 14.61
CA GLU A 87 31.08 -7.76 14.94
C GLU A 87 29.97 -8.12 15.94
N LEU A 88 29.17 -9.11 15.59
CA LEU A 88 28.12 -9.68 16.45
C LEU A 88 28.61 -11.02 17.00
N ILE A 89 28.62 -11.17 18.31
CA ILE A 89 29.05 -12.36 19.02
C ILE A 89 27.86 -12.89 19.81
N HIS A 90 27.46 -14.13 19.54
CA HIS A 90 26.44 -14.84 20.30
C HIS A 90 27.10 -15.97 21.09
N GLU A 91 26.86 -15.97 22.41
CA GLU A 91 27.29 -17.01 23.35
C GLU A 91 26.11 -17.95 23.62
N GLU A 92 26.14 -19.15 23.10
CA GLU A 92 25.04 -20.11 23.15
C GLU A 92 24.69 -20.51 24.60
N ASP A 93 25.71 -20.76 25.43
CA ASP A 93 25.53 -21.20 26.82
C ASP A 93 24.88 -20.15 27.73
N THR A 94 25.09 -18.86 27.47
CA THR A 94 24.61 -17.75 28.30
C THR A 94 23.49 -16.95 27.65
N HIS A 95 23.14 -17.27 26.40
CA HIS A 95 22.29 -16.46 25.54
C HIS A 95 22.75 -14.99 25.44
N GLY A 96 24.05 -14.76 25.68
CA GLY A 96 24.65 -13.43 25.60
C GLY A 96 24.82 -12.96 24.15
N LEU A 97 24.42 -11.73 23.87
CA LEU A 97 24.68 -11.05 22.60
C LEU A 97 25.60 -9.85 22.83
N THR A 98 26.70 -9.82 22.12
CA THR A 98 27.66 -8.70 22.15
C THR A 98 27.82 -8.13 20.74
N MET A 99 27.61 -6.83 20.57
CA MET A 99 27.93 -6.10 19.35
C MET A 99 29.11 -5.20 19.61
N ASN A 100 30.22 -5.42 18.91
CA ASN A 100 31.43 -4.61 18.94
C ASN A 100 31.44 -3.66 17.74
N SER A 101 31.79 -2.40 17.99
CA SER A 101 31.97 -1.35 16.98
C SER A 101 33.21 -0.53 17.30
N SER A 102 33.60 0.40 16.43
CA SER A 102 34.69 1.34 16.70
C SER A 102 34.39 2.31 17.85
N TYR A 103 33.13 2.47 18.24
CA TYR A 103 32.69 3.38 19.31
C TYR A 103 32.53 2.69 20.67
N GLY A 104 32.37 1.38 20.68
CA GLY A 104 32.19 0.65 21.94
C GLY A 104 31.58 -0.72 21.77
N THR A 105 31.25 -1.32 22.91
CA THR A 105 30.64 -2.63 23.02
C THR A 105 29.26 -2.51 23.60
N TYR A 106 28.28 -3.12 22.91
CA TYR A 106 26.88 -3.16 23.31
C TYR A 106 26.51 -4.60 23.67
N ARG A 107 25.86 -4.80 24.79
CA ARG A 107 25.47 -6.13 25.27
C ARG A 107 23.99 -6.23 25.47
N SER A 108 23.42 -7.35 25.06
CA SER A 108 22.02 -7.73 25.20
C SER A 108 21.92 -9.23 25.47
N SER A 109 20.71 -9.77 25.55
CA SER A 109 20.45 -11.21 25.58
C SER A 109 19.69 -11.61 24.33
N SER A 110 19.92 -12.82 23.86
CA SER A 110 19.12 -13.49 22.84
C SER A 110 17.99 -14.28 23.49
N ASN A 111 16.97 -14.59 22.69
CA ASN A 111 15.93 -15.57 23.03
C ASN A 111 16.23 -16.91 22.35
N ASP A 112 15.59 -17.99 22.85
CA ASP A 112 15.74 -19.31 22.28
C ASP A 112 15.09 -19.36 20.88
N VAL A 113 15.84 -19.84 19.92
CA VAL A 113 15.39 -19.94 18.52
C VAL A 113 14.39 -21.08 18.30
N GLU A 114 14.30 -22.05 19.21
CA GLU A 114 13.35 -23.16 19.11
C GLU A 114 11.90 -22.67 19.17
N ASP A 115 11.67 -21.57 19.87
CA ASP A 115 10.37 -20.89 19.96
C ASP A 115 10.00 -20.10 18.71
N TYR A 116 10.93 -19.87 17.77
CA TYR A 116 10.64 -19.11 16.56
C TYR A 116 9.84 -19.94 15.57
N PRO A 117 8.70 -19.44 15.06
CA PRO A 117 7.86 -20.20 14.14
C PRO A 117 8.60 -20.58 12.86
N LYS A 118 8.51 -21.85 12.50
CA LYS A 118 9.06 -22.34 11.23
C LYS A 118 8.29 -21.72 10.06
N ILE A 119 9.05 -21.26 9.06
CA ILE A 119 8.46 -20.77 7.82
C ILE A 119 7.94 -22.01 7.08
N PRO A 120 6.63 -22.05 6.74
CA PRO A 120 6.09 -23.20 6.02
C PRO A 120 6.69 -23.25 4.61
N GLU A 121 7.10 -24.44 4.19
CA GLU A 121 7.36 -24.72 2.78
C GLU A 121 6.02 -24.69 2.04
N LEU A 122 5.86 -23.75 1.11
CA LEU A 122 4.63 -23.56 0.38
C LEU A 122 4.81 -23.99 -1.08
N GLU A 123 3.91 -24.82 -1.56
CA GLU A 123 3.80 -25.09 -2.98
C GLU A 123 2.99 -23.97 -3.65
N TYR A 124 3.53 -23.39 -4.69
CA TYR A 124 2.89 -22.34 -5.46
C TYR A 124 2.39 -22.85 -6.80
N GLU A 125 1.14 -22.56 -7.13
CA GLU A 125 0.48 -22.99 -8.38
C GLU A 125 0.88 -22.10 -9.55
N THR A 126 1.20 -20.83 -9.29
CA THR A 126 1.49 -19.84 -10.31
C THR A 126 2.73 -19.02 -9.92
N LYS A 127 3.57 -18.75 -10.92
CA LYS A 127 4.73 -17.86 -10.80
C LYS A 127 4.75 -16.88 -11.97
N VAL A 128 4.92 -15.59 -11.70
CA VAL A 128 4.97 -14.53 -12.71
C VAL A 128 6.07 -13.54 -12.35
N THR A 129 6.75 -13.01 -13.37
CA THR A 129 7.75 -11.94 -13.20
C THR A 129 7.20 -10.66 -13.79
N LEU A 130 7.23 -9.58 -13.03
CA LEU A 130 6.58 -8.30 -13.31
C LEU A 130 7.58 -7.14 -13.21
N PRO A 131 7.34 -6.01 -13.91
CA PRO A 131 8.05 -4.76 -13.63
C PRO A 131 7.62 -4.24 -12.25
N GLY A 132 8.48 -4.41 -11.25
CA GLY A 132 8.16 -4.20 -9.83
C GLY A 132 7.65 -2.79 -9.53
N GLY A 133 8.30 -1.75 -10.06
CA GLY A 133 7.89 -0.36 -9.85
C GLY A 133 6.49 -0.06 -10.40
N ARG A 134 6.17 -0.53 -11.62
CA ARG A 134 4.84 -0.33 -12.22
C ARG A 134 3.75 -1.09 -11.45
N PHE A 135 4.04 -2.32 -11.02
CA PHE A 135 3.11 -3.09 -10.20
C PHE A 135 2.88 -2.43 -8.83
N LEU A 136 3.94 -1.95 -8.18
CA LEU A 136 3.85 -1.20 -6.93
C LEU A 136 3.05 0.11 -7.08
N LYS A 137 3.24 0.84 -8.20
CA LYS A 137 2.45 2.04 -8.54
C LYS A 137 0.96 1.69 -8.60
N ALA A 138 0.59 0.61 -9.28
CA ALA A 138 -0.80 0.16 -9.38
C ALA A 138 -1.41 -0.19 -8.00
N LEU A 139 -0.69 -0.97 -7.18
CA LEU A 139 -1.10 -1.30 -5.82
C LEU A 139 -1.29 -0.05 -4.95
N THR A 140 -0.32 0.86 -5.01
CA THR A 140 -0.32 2.11 -4.21
C THR A 140 -1.46 3.02 -4.58
N THR A 141 -1.69 3.20 -5.90
CA THR A 141 -2.79 4.04 -6.42
C THR A 141 -4.16 3.51 -6.00
N CYS A 142 -4.33 2.20 -5.85
CA CYS A 142 -5.58 1.59 -5.42
C CYS A 142 -5.78 1.56 -3.89
N ALA A 143 -4.71 1.49 -3.12
CA ALA A 143 -4.72 1.15 -1.69
C ALA A 143 -5.64 2.01 -0.82
N PHE A 144 -5.78 3.31 -1.13
CA PHE A 144 -6.61 4.23 -0.34
C PHE A 144 -8.11 3.93 -0.45
N ALA A 145 -8.53 3.25 -1.52
CA ALA A 145 -9.94 2.93 -1.75
C ALA A 145 -10.42 1.69 -0.97
N ALA A 146 -9.50 0.84 -0.49
CA ALA A 146 -9.89 -0.32 0.29
C ALA A 146 -10.49 0.06 1.66
N ALA A 147 -11.45 -0.72 2.13
CA ALA A 147 -12.13 -0.49 3.40
C ALA A 147 -11.15 -0.50 4.59
N THR A 148 -11.57 0.17 5.66
CA THR A 148 -10.91 0.13 6.98
C THR A 148 -11.81 -0.46 8.05
N ASP A 149 -13.07 -0.68 7.73
CA ASP A 149 -14.08 -1.27 8.60
C ASP A 149 -14.01 -2.80 8.50
N GLU A 150 -13.71 -3.46 9.60
CA GLU A 150 -13.59 -4.92 9.69
C GLU A 150 -14.90 -5.65 9.35
N MET A 151 -16.05 -4.99 9.46
CA MET A 151 -17.33 -5.55 9.02
C MET A 151 -17.40 -5.76 7.49
N LYS A 152 -16.53 -5.08 6.74
CA LYS A 152 -16.37 -5.23 5.28
C LYS A 152 -15.16 -6.10 4.93
N ALA A 153 -15.03 -7.24 5.59
CA ALA A 153 -13.83 -8.09 5.53
C ALA A 153 -13.35 -8.43 4.11
N ASN A 154 -14.27 -8.59 3.16
CA ASN A 154 -13.97 -8.85 1.74
C ASN A 154 -13.48 -7.62 0.95
N MET A 155 -13.48 -6.42 1.53
CA MET A 155 -13.00 -5.17 0.94
C MET A 155 -11.78 -4.58 1.68
N LEU A 156 -11.26 -5.27 2.71
CA LEU A 156 -10.09 -4.80 3.48
C LEU A 156 -8.79 -4.86 2.68
N GLY A 157 -8.77 -5.60 1.58
CA GLY A 157 -7.61 -5.82 0.74
C GLY A 157 -7.72 -5.19 -0.65
N ILE A 158 -6.75 -5.50 -1.47
CA ILE A 158 -6.63 -5.09 -2.85
C ILE A 158 -6.72 -6.33 -3.73
N SER A 159 -7.69 -6.35 -4.64
CA SER A 159 -7.83 -7.39 -5.66
C SER A 159 -6.75 -7.21 -6.73
N VAL A 160 -6.07 -8.28 -7.05
CA VAL A 160 -5.13 -8.37 -8.19
C VAL A 160 -5.65 -9.48 -9.10
N ALA A 161 -6.01 -9.14 -10.32
CA ALA A 161 -6.51 -10.08 -11.32
C ALA A 161 -5.58 -10.07 -12.53
N PHE A 162 -5.00 -11.22 -12.83
CA PHE A 162 -4.21 -11.44 -14.04
C PHE A 162 -5.17 -11.81 -15.18
N GLN A 163 -5.01 -11.13 -16.30
CA GLN A 163 -5.65 -11.40 -17.58
C GLN A 163 -4.56 -11.66 -18.60
N SER A 164 -4.87 -12.21 -19.76
CA SER A 164 -3.88 -12.60 -20.79
C SER A 164 -2.89 -11.47 -21.15
N ASP A 165 -3.35 -10.23 -21.20
CA ASP A 165 -2.61 -9.06 -21.68
C ASP A 165 -2.61 -7.88 -20.67
N ALA A 166 -3.14 -8.07 -19.48
CA ALA A 166 -3.25 -7.04 -18.45
C ALA A 166 -3.24 -7.60 -17.03
N ILE A 167 -2.86 -6.74 -16.09
CA ILE A 167 -3.06 -6.94 -14.66
C ILE A 167 -4.04 -5.88 -14.18
N GLU A 168 -5.20 -6.29 -13.69
CA GLU A 168 -6.14 -5.39 -13.05
C GLU A 168 -5.95 -5.37 -11.54
N VAL A 169 -5.72 -4.20 -10.99
CA VAL A 169 -5.64 -3.96 -9.56
C VAL A 169 -6.85 -3.14 -9.15
N ALA A 170 -7.62 -3.59 -8.17
CA ALA A 170 -8.82 -2.88 -7.73
C ALA A 170 -8.98 -2.87 -6.21
N ALA A 171 -9.50 -1.77 -5.69
CA ALA A 171 -9.89 -1.63 -4.30
C ALA A 171 -11.18 -0.82 -4.16
N THR A 172 -12.00 -1.13 -3.16
CA THR A 172 -13.27 -0.45 -2.88
C THR A 172 -13.66 -0.54 -1.41
N ASP A 173 -14.45 0.43 -0.94
CA ASP A 173 -15.12 0.41 0.37
C ASP A 173 -16.66 0.48 0.23
N ALA A 174 -17.19 0.25 -0.97
CA ALA A 174 -18.57 0.42 -1.41
C ALA A 174 -19.03 1.87 -1.64
N HIS A 175 -18.24 2.88 -1.28
CA HIS A 175 -18.54 4.31 -1.51
C HIS A 175 -17.63 4.93 -2.57
N LYS A 176 -16.43 4.43 -2.67
CA LYS A 176 -15.43 4.75 -3.69
C LYS A 176 -14.78 3.47 -4.19
N MET A 177 -14.25 3.52 -5.38
CA MET A 177 -13.52 2.42 -5.99
C MET A 177 -12.40 2.96 -6.86
N VAL A 178 -11.31 2.24 -6.90
CA VAL A 178 -10.24 2.46 -7.89
C VAL A 178 -10.00 1.17 -8.63
N LYS A 179 -9.89 1.27 -9.95
CA LYS A 179 -9.42 0.22 -10.83
C LYS A 179 -8.23 0.75 -11.61
N TYR A 180 -7.11 0.06 -11.49
CA TYR A 180 -5.90 0.32 -12.25
C TYR A 180 -5.65 -0.86 -13.17
N THR A 181 -5.55 -0.63 -14.46
CA THR A 181 -5.20 -1.63 -15.47
C THR A 181 -3.78 -1.38 -15.92
N LEU A 182 -2.89 -2.32 -15.66
CA LEU A 182 -1.53 -2.35 -16.16
C LEU A 182 -1.48 -3.29 -17.37
N PHE A 183 -1.26 -2.77 -18.58
CA PHE A 183 -1.10 -3.59 -19.77
C PHE A 183 0.26 -4.27 -19.73
N TYR A 184 0.23 -5.59 -19.62
CA TYR A 184 1.38 -6.44 -19.49
C TYR A 184 1.05 -7.86 -19.96
N ASN A 185 1.88 -8.42 -20.81
CA ASN A 185 1.69 -9.78 -21.31
C ASN A 185 2.05 -10.79 -20.19
N ASN A 186 1.04 -11.46 -19.68
CA ASN A 186 1.15 -12.44 -18.60
C ASN A 186 1.31 -13.89 -19.11
N GLU A 187 1.68 -14.07 -20.37
CA GLU A 187 1.86 -15.42 -20.97
C GLU A 187 0.62 -16.33 -20.84
N GLY A 188 -0.58 -15.72 -20.83
CA GLY A 188 -1.86 -16.43 -20.73
C GLY A 188 -2.26 -16.83 -19.31
N ILE A 189 -1.63 -16.28 -18.28
CA ILE A 189 -2.06 -16.49 -16.88
C ILE A 189 -3.38 -15.75 -16.65
N GLU A 190 -4.42 -16.50 -16.25
CA GLU A 190 -5.73 -15.97 -15.88
C GLU A 190 -6.08 -16.44 -14.47
N THR A 191 -5.91 -15.57 -13.50
CA THR A 191 -6.18 -15.88 -12.08
C THR A 191 -6.29 -14.61 -11.25
N ASN A 192 -6.76 -14.71 -10.02
CA ASN A 192 -6.86 -13.57 -9.13
C ASN A 192 -6.59 -13.94 -7.67
N PHE A 193 -6.21 -12.94 -6.90
CA PHE A 193 -6.08 -13.04 -5.44
C PHE A 193 -6.34 -11.67 -4.78
N VAL A 194 -6.51 -11.67 -3.46
CA VAL A 194 -6.71 -10.43 -2.69
C VAL A 194 -5.58 -10.26 -1.69
N LEU A 195 -4.84 -9.16 -1.86
CA LEU A 195 -3.70 -8.78 -1.01
C LEU A 195 -4.16 -7.97 0.21
N PRO A 196 -3.68 -8.26 1.43
CA PRO A 196 -3.80 -7.36 2.55
C PRO A 196 -3.04 -6.04 2.31
N LYS A 197 -3.57 -4.92 2.79
CA LYS A 197 -2.92 -3.59 2.64
C LYS A 197 -1.49 -3.53 3.17
N LYS A 198 -1.17 -4.27 4.23
CA LYS A 198 0.15 -4.26 4.86
C LYS A 198 1.28 -4.60 3.88
N VAL A 199 1.03 -5.50 2.91
CA VAL A 199 2.03 -5.88 1.91
C VAL A 199 2.51 -4.69 1.09
N ILE A 200 1.65 -3.71 0.81
CA ILE A 200 2.04 -2.52 0.02
C ILE A 200 3.06 -1.68 0.78
N THR A 201 2.90 -1.54 2.09
CA THR A 201 3.87 -0.82 2.92
C THR A 201 5.23 -1.51 2.88
N ILE A 202 5.25 -2.83 2.97
CA ILE A 202 6.48 -3.64 2.87
C ILE A 202 7.12 -3.46 1.50
N LEU A 203 6.35 -3.63 0.42
CA LEU A 203 6.85 -3.50 -0.94
C LEU A 203 7.39 -2.10 -1.26
N LYS A 204 6.78 -1.04 -0.73
CA LYS A 204 7.27 0.34 -0.87
C LYS A 204 8.67 0.57 -0.30
N HIS A 205 9.02 -0.15 0.76
CA HIS A 205 10.35 -0.06 1.37
C HIS A 205 11.37 -1.00 0.70
N THR A 206 10.87 -1.97 -0.08
CA THR A 206 11.70 -3.02 -0.67
C THR A 206 11.99 -2.74 -2.14
N ILE A 207 10.95 -2.38 -2.93
CA ILE A 207 11.05 -2.22 -4.38
C ILE A 207 11.53 -0.81 -4.72
N THR A 208 12.63 -0.75 -5.45
CA THR A 208 13.10 0.45 -6.15
C THR A 208 12.74 0.31 -7.64
N ASP A 209 12.68 1.43 -8.36
CA ASP A 209 12.18 1.49 -9.73
C ASP A 209 12.71 0.38 -10.66
N GLU A 210 11.94 0.02 -11.68
CA GLU A 210 12.28 -0.78 -12.86
C GLU A 210 12.78 -2.23 -12.67
N ASP A 211 13.13 -2.66 -11.47
CA ASP A 211 13.61 -4.02 -11.24
C ASP A 211 12.49 -5.07 -11.34
N ASN A 212 12.84 -6.26 -11.78
CA ASN A 212 11.92 -7.37 -11.86
C ASN A 212 11.51 -7.85 -10.45
N LEU A 213 10.22 -7.96 -10.25
CA LEU A 213 9.58 -8.59 -9.09
C LEU A 213 9.04 -9.95 -9.52
N THR A 214 9.42 -11.02 -8.84
CA THR A 214 8.78 -12.32 -9.03
C THR A 214 7.70 -12.51 -7.99
N VAL A 215 6.49 -12.86 -8.44
CA VAL A 215 5.34 -13.15 -7.59
C VAL A 215 4.94 -14.60 -7.80
N SER A 216 5.05 -15.39 -6.76
CA SER A 216 4.59 -16.79 -6.71
C SER A 216 3.40 -16.88 -5.78
N PHE A 217 2.33 -17.56 -6.15
CA PHE A 217 1.14 -17.59 -5.32
C PHE A 217 0.32 -18.87 -5.50
N ASN A 218 -0.47 -19.18 -4.48
CA ASN A 218 -1.54 -20.18 -4.48
C ASN A 218 -2.82 -19.52 -3.91
N LYS A 219 -3.83 -20.32 -3.58
CA LYS A 219 -5.13 -19.81 -3.07
C LYS A 219 -5.04 -19.05 -1.74
N ASN A 220 -4.01 -19.32 -0.94
CA ASN A 220 -3.93 -18.84 0.45
C ASN A 220 -2.74 -17.92 0.71
N HIS A 221 -1.69 -18.00 -0.10
CA HIS A 221 -0.41 -17.34 0.14
C HIS A 221 0.17 -16.77 -1.15
N ALA A 222 0.91 -15.68 -1.00
CA ALA A 222 1.78 -15.12 -2.04
C ALA A 222 3.19 -14.94 -1.50
N LEU A 223 4.17 -15.13 -2.38
CA LEU A 223 5.58 -14.87 -2.17
C LEU A 223 6.03 -13.81 -3.19
N PHE A 224 6.62 -12.74 -2.69
CA PHE A 224 7.25 -11.71 -3.49
C PHE A 224 8.76 -11.86 -3.34
N GLU A 225 9.45 -12.10 -4.45
CA GLU A 225 10.92 -12.23 -4.49
C GLU A 225 11.49 -11.03 -5.24
N TYR A 226 12.32 -10.25 -4.54
CA TYR A 226 12.93 -9.06 -5.06
C TYR A 226 14.35 -8.90 -4.53
N LYS A 227 15.35 -8.96 -5.43
CA LYS A 227 16.77 -8.94 -5.05
C LYS A 227 17.06 -10.02 -3.99
N ASN A 228 17.52 -9.59 -2.82
CA ASN A 228 17.86 -10.43 -1.69
C ASN A 228 16.72 -10.54 -0.64
N PHE A 229 15.49 -10.12 -0.99
CA PHE A 229 14.32 -10.19 -0.12
C PHE A 229 13.29 -11.19 -0.62
N LYS A 230 12.73 -11.96 0.31
CA LYS A 230 11.57 -12.81 0.11
C LYS A 230 10.49 -12.39 1.10
N ILE A 231 9.32 -12.02 0.60
CA ILE A 231 8.20 -11.52 1.39
C ILE A 231 7.04 -12.49 1.24
N TYR A 232 6.79 -13.26 2.26
CA TYR A 232 5.65 -14.16 2.36
C TYR A 232 4.44 -13.39 2.89
N CYS A 233 3.29 -13.61 2.29
CA CYS A 233 2.05 -12.94 2.62
C CYS A 233 0.90 -13.93 2.61
N LYS A 234 0.10 -13.96 3.69
CA LYS A 234 -1.17 -14.66 3.72
C LYS A 234 -2.22 -13.85 2.99
N LEU A 235 -2.96 -14.47 2.06
CA LEU A 235 -3.98 -13.83 1.24
C LEU A 235 -5.33 -13.73 1.97
N ILE A 236 -6.14 -12.75 1.58
CA ILE A 236 -7.55 -12.68 2.01
C ILE A 236 -8.35 -13.65 1.15
N ILE A 237 -8.88 -14.71 1.77
CA ILE A 237 -9.59 -15.80 1.06
C ILE A 237 -11.01 -15.40 0.64
N LEU A 238 -11.58 -14.35 1.26
CA LEU A 238 -12.94 -13.90 0.98
C LEU A 238 -13.07 -13.37 -0.46
N PRO A 239 -14.18 -13.70 -1.17
CA PRO A 239 -14.39 -13.25 -2.53
C PRO A 239 -14.49 -11.72 -2.60
N PHE A 240 -13.67 -11.11 -3.45
CA PHE A 240 -13.75 -9.67 -3.71
C PHE A 240 -15.04 -9.33 -4.47
N PRO A 241 -15.68 -8.17 -4.21
CA PRO A 241 -16.91 -7.79 -4.91
C PRO A 241 -16.74 -7.67 -6.44
N ASN A 242 -17.80 -7.98 -7.18
CA ASN A 242 -17.81 -7.73 -8.63
C ASN A 242 -17.90 -6.22 -8.90
N TYR A 243 -16.73 -5.57 -8.99
CA TYR A 243 -16.64 -4.14 -9.21
C TYR A 243 -16.95 -3.68 -10.64
N ASN A 244 -16.82 -4.56 -11.63
CA ASN A 244 -17.11 -4.19 -13.02
C ASN A 244 -18.59 -3.87 -13.23
N GLY A 245 -19.47 -4.50 -12.45
CA GLY A 245 -20.93 -4.27 -12.55
C GLY A 245 -21.40 -2.90 -12.01
N VAL A 246 -20.58 -2.18 -11.26
CA VAL A 246 -20.94 -0.86 -10.70
C VAL A 246 -20.37 0.31 -11.49
N ILE A 247 -19.53 0.05 -12.49
CA ILE A 247 -18.95 1.09 -13.35
C ILE A 247 -20.02 1.58 -14.33
N PRO A 248 -20.43 2.86 -14.30
CA PRO A 248 -21.42 3.38 -15.20
C PRO A 248 -20.88 3.46 -16.63
N LEU A 249 -21.66 2.94 -17.59
CA LEU A 249 -21.29 2.93 -19.02
C LEU A 249 -21.73 4.20 -19.77
N ASN A 250 -22.64 5.00 -19.18
CA ASN A 250 -23.35 6.10 -19.86
C ASN A 250 -23.17 7.43 -19.12
N ASN A 251 -21.97 7.75 -18.69
CA ASN A 251 -21.61 9.08 -18.19
C ASN A 251 -21.26 9.95 -19.41
N ASP A 252 -22.24 10.75 -19.87
CA ASP A 252 -22.22 11.51 -21.13
C ASP A 252 -21.71 12.94 -20.98
N LYS A 253 -21.52 13.44 -19.76
CA LYS A 253 -21.02 14.78 -19.46
C LYS A 253 -19.60 14.69 -18.93
N GLU A 254 -18.69 15.40 -19.57
CA GLU A 254 -17.27 15.41 -19.20
C GLU A 254 -16.85 16.80 -18.71
N ILE A 255 -16.21 16.85 -17.58
CA ILE A 255 -15.65 18.06 -16.96
C ILE A 255 -14.14 17.86 -16.83
N ILE A 256 -13.33 18.73 -17.44
CA ILE A 256 -11.88 18.69 -17.34
C ILE A 256 -11.44 19.81 -16.41
N VAL A 257 -10.64 19.46 -15.41
CA VAL A 257 -10.22 20.36 -14.33
C VAL A 257 -8.74 20.20 -14.06
N ASN A 258 -8.05 21.31 -13.75
CA ASN A 258 -6.70 21.23 -13.21
C ASN A 258 -6.73 20.53 -11.85
N ARG A 259 -6.01 19.41 -11.74
CA ARG A 259 -6.02 18.53 -10.57
C ARG A 259 -5.58 19.25 -9.29
N GLN A 260 -4.49 20.01 -9.37
CA GLN A 260 -3.92 20.67 -8.20
C GLN A 260 -4.81 21.82 -7.69
N GLU A 261 -5.39 22.59 -8.60
CA GLU A 261 -6.31 23.68 -8.27
C GLU A 261 -7.54 23.11 -7.55
N TRP A 262 -8.15 22.05 -8.12
CA TRP A 262 -9.31 21.40 -7.52
C TRP A 262 -8.99 20.77 -6.17
N LEU A 263 -7.88 20.04 -6.05
CA LEU A 263 -7.44 19.43 -4.80
C LEU A 263 -7.24 20.47 -3.69
N ARG A 264 -6.60 21.59 -4.01
CA ARG A 264 -6.37 22.68 -3.02
C ARG A 264 -7.68 23.35 -2.60
N SER A 265 -8.59 23.60 -3.54
CA SER A 265 -9.92 24.14 -3.25
C SER A 265 -10.70 23.19 -2.33
N LEU A 266 -10.79 21.92 -2.66
CA LEU A 266 -11.45 20.92 -1.81
C LEU A 266 -10.86 20.86 -0.40
N LYS A 267 -9.54 20.91 -0.27
CA LYS A 267 -8.86 20.92 1.04
C LYS A 267 -9.23 22.13 1.88
N ARG A 268 -9.38 23.32 1.28
CA ARG A 268 -9.81 24.55 2.00
C ARG A 268 -11.29 24.46 2.38
N ILE A 269 -12.14 24.15 1.41
CA ILE A 269 -13.60 24.06 1.58
C ILE A 269 -13.97 23.08 2.70
N THR A 270 -13.36 21.91 2.75
CA THR A 270 -13.67 20.89 3.77
C THR A 270 -13.34 21.30 5.21
N LEU A 271 -12.57 22.36 5.42
CA LEU A 271 -12.34 22.91 6.76
C LEU A 271 -13.63 23.50 7.38
N TYR A 272 -14.54 23.97 6.54
CA TYR A 272 -15.82 24.61 6.90
C TYR A 272 -17.01 23.66 6.80
N GLY A 273 -16.83 22.47 6.23
CA GLY A 273 -17.88 21.48 6.06
C GLY A 273 -18.07 20.56 7.27
N ASN A 274 -19.22 19.92 7.30
CA ASN A 274 -19.56 18.92 8.31
C ASN A 274 -18.53 17.78 8.32
N LYS A 275 -17.93 17.49 9.45
CA LYS A 275 -16.80 16.56 9.62
C LYS A 275 -17.20 15.08 9.55
N THR A 276 -18.49 14.79 9.59
CA THR A 276 -19.01 13.42 9.46
C THR A 276 -19.32 13.07 8.02
N THR A 277 -20.01 13.96 7.31
CA THR A 277 -20.49 13.70 5.96
C THR A 277 -19.53 14.19 4.88
N TYR A 278 -18.75 15.23 5.15
CA TYR A 278 -17.90 15.96 4.18
C TYR A 278 -18.69 16.31 2.90
N GLN A 279 -20.02 16.49 3.03
CA GLN A 279 -20.90 16.79 1.91
C GLN A 279 -20.52 18.13 1.30
N THR A 280 -20.30 18.13 -0.01
CA THR A 280 -19.92 19.31 -0.80
C THR A 280 -20.71 19.32 -2.08
N SER A 281 -21.30 20.45 -2.40
CA SER A 281 -22.09 20.69 -3.62
C SER A 281 -21.22 21.35 -4.69
N PHE A 282 -21.46 20.95 -5.94
CA PHE A 282 -20.74 21.42 -7.12
C PHE A 282 -21.78 21.90 -8.14
N TYR A 283 -21.72 23.18 -8.48
CA TYR A 283 -22.53 23.79 -9.53
C TYR A 283 -21.62 24.10 -10.71
N ILE A 284 -21.86 23.43 -11.83
CA ILE A 284 -20.99 23.48 -13.01
C ILE A 284 -21.76 24.18 -14.13
N ASP A 285 -21.26 25.31 -14.57
CA ASP A 285 -21.81 26.11 -15.67
C ASP A 285 -20.73 27.05 -16.23
N ASN A 286 -20.83 27.37 -17.53
CA ASN A 286 -20.00 28.38 -18.19
C ASN A 286 -18.47 28.22 -17.97
N ASN A 287 -17.98 26.97 -17.98
CA ASN A 287 -16.57 26.63 -17.72
C ASN A 287 -16.07 26.96 -16.30
N GLU A 288 -16.97 27.05 -15.34
CA GLU A 288 -16.65 27.24 -13.93
C GLU A 288 -17.33 26.17 -13.08
N ILE A 289 -16.70 25.82 -11.96
CA ILE A 289 -17.26 24.98 -10.91
C ILE A 289 -17.35 25.83 -9.66
N LYS A 290 -18.55 26.15 -9.22
CA LYS A 290 -18.80 26.69 -7.89
C LYS A 290 -18.89 25.53 -6.92
N ILE A 291 -18.06 25.55 -5.89
CA ILE A 291 -17.94 24.50 -4.87
C ILE A 291 -18.43 25.08 -3.56
N GLU A 292 -19.40 24.44 -2.92
CA GLU A 292 -20.01 24.92 -1.67
C GLU A 292 -20.08 23.82 -0.63
N THR A 293 -19.87 24.20 0.62
CA THR A 293 -20.08 23.33 1.77
C THR A 293 -20.73 24.12 2.91
N LEU A 294 -21.51 23.41 3.73
CA LEU A 294 -22.21 23.97 4.88
C LEU A 294 -22.13 23.00 6.05
N ASP A 295 -21.85 23.52 7.23
CA ASP A 295 -22.02 22.84 8.51
C ASP A 295 -23.05 23.59 9.37
N PRO A 296 -24.33 23.18 9.33
CA PRO A 296 -25.39 23.88 10.06
C PRO A 296 -25.18 23.86 11.57
N ASP A 297 -24.52 22.80 12.10
CA ASP A 297 -24.33 22.61 13.55
C ASP A 297 -23.40 23.68 14.14
N PHE A 298 -22.45 24.18 13.33
CA PHE A 298 -21.47 25.20 13.72
C PHE A 298 -21.65 26.52 12.97
N SER A 299 -22.67 26.64 12.12
CA SER A 299 -22.90 27.82 11.26
C SER A 299 -21.69 28.17 10.39
N ASN A 300 -20.94 27.16 9.98
CA ASN A 300 -19.82 27.32 9.06
C ASN A 300 -20.27 27.11 7.64
N GLU A 301 -19.81 27.98 6.74
CA GLU A 301 -20.01 27.85 5.29
C GLU A 301 -18.77 28.31 4.53
N ALA A 302 -18.56 27.74 3.35
CA ALA A 302 -17.54 28.19 2.43
C ALA A 302 -18.00 27.99 0.98
N SER A 303 -17.59 28.92 0.11
CA SER A 303 -17.84 28.86 -1.31
C SER A 303 -16.59 29.30 -2.07
N GLU A 304 -16.19 28.52 -3.07
CA GLU A 304 -15.10 28.83 -3.99
C GLU A 304 -15.53 28.60 -5.43
N VAL A 305 -14.87 29.27 -6.37
CA VAL A 305 -15.05 29.05 -7.80
C VAL A 305 -13.70 28.68 -8.41
N ILE A 306 -13.68 27.60 -9.18
CA ILE A 306 -12.52 27.18 -9.98
C ILE A 306 -12.90 27.07 -11.45
N LYS A 307 -11.89 27.15 -12.32
CA LYS A 307 -12.10 27.00 -13.77
C LYS A 307 -12.13 25.53 -14.17
N CYS A 308 -12.92 25.23 -15.18
CA CYS A 308 -12.97 23.90 -15.82
C CYS A 308 -13.20 24.06 -17.34
N GLN A 309 -13.12 22.95 -18.06
CA GLN A 309 -13.64 22.86 -19.42
C GLN A 309 -14.90 21.99 -19.36
N TYR A 310 -16.05 22.59 -19.66
CA TYR A 310 -17.34 21.91 -19.67
C TYR A 310 -18.22 22.50 -20.75
N ILE A 311 -18.82 21.62 -21.53
CA ILE A 311 -19.82 21.97 -22.56
C ILE A 311 -21.06 21.14 -22.26
N GLY A 312 -22.14 21.82 -21.88
CA GLY A 312 -23.41 21.18 -21.55
C GLY A 312 -24.36 22.09 -20.79
N GLU A 313 -25.52 21.58 -20.43
CA GLU A 313 -26.47 22.27 -19.57
C GLU A 313 -25.92 22.40 -18.14
N PRO A 314 -26.33 23.44 -17.37
CA PRO A 314 -25.95 23.58 -15.98
C PRO A 314 -26.16 22.30 -15.17
N LEU A 315 -25.20 21.92 -14.37
CA LEU A 315 -25.18 20.64 -13.65
C LEU A 315 -24.96 20.88 -12.16
N GLU A 316 -25.80 20.25 -11.34
CA GLU A 316 -25.67 20.24 -9.88
C GLU A 316 -25.33 18.82 -9.40
N LEU A 317 -24.24 18.68 -8.67
CA LEU A 317 -23.73 17.42 -8.13
C LEU A 317 -23.41 17.57 -6.65
N SER A 318 -23.44 16.46 -5.91
CA SER A 318 -23.00 16.46 -4.51
C SER A 318 -22.23 15.20 -4.20
N TYR A 319 -21.03 15.37 -3.63
CA TYR A 319 -20.14 14.28 -3.26
C TYR A 319 -19.58 14.47 -1.84
N ASN A 320 -19.09 13.39 -1.26
CA ASN A 320 -18.20 13.47 -0.12
C ASN A 320 -16.83 13.97 -0.62
N ALA A 321 -16.47 15.20 -0.27
CA ALA A 321 -15.23 15.82 -0.74
C ALA A 321 -13.97 15.09 -0.32
N LYS A 322 -14.00 14.35 0.80
CA LYS A 322 -12.85 13.55 1.24
C LYS A 322 -12.51 12.44 0.24
N PHE A 323 -13.53 11.81 -0.37
CA PHE A 323 -13.29 10.80 -1.40
C PHE A 323 -12.66 11.39 -2.66
N LEU A 324 -13.06 12.61 -3.04
CA LEU A 324 -12.44 13.33 -4.15
C LEU A 324 -11.00 13.78 -3.81
N ILE A 325 -10.77 14.27 -2.60
CA ILE A 325 -9.43 14.63 -2.11
C ILE A 325 -8.50 13.41 -2.15
N ASP A 326 -8.96 12.26 -1.63
CA ASP A 326 -8.20 11.03 -1.65
C ASP A 326 -7.87 10.60 -3.09
N SER A 327 -8.87 10.63 -3.99
CA SER A 327 -8.69 10.28 -5.40
C SER A 327 -7.69 11.21 -6.10
N LEU A 328 -7.88 12.53 -5.98
CA LEU A 328 -6.99 13.52 -6.61
C LEU A 328 -5.56 13.50 -6.04
N SER A 329 -5.40 13.11 -4.76
CA SER A 329 -4.09 13.00 -4.12
C SER A 329 -3.28 11.80 -4.62
N ASN A 330 -3.96 10.76 -5.13
CA ASN A 330 -3.34 9.54 -5.64
C ASN A 330 -3.25 9.49 -7.19
N LEU A 331 -3.42 10.64 -7.86
CA LEU A 331 -3.17 10.80 -9.28
C LEU A 331 -1.96 11.73 -9.51
N GLU A 332 -1.15 11.41 -10.51
CA GLU A 332 0.06 12.16 -10.89
C GLU A 332 -0.11 12.80 -12.28
N THR A 333 -1.23 13.47 -12.50
CA THR A 333 -1.55 14.15 -13.76
C THR A 333 -1.77 15.64 -13.53
N GLU A 334 -1.60 16.47 -14.55
CA GLU A 334 -1.90 17.89 -14.49
C GLU A 334 -3.41 18.16 -14.54
N GLU A 335 -4.11 17.48 -15.44
CA GLU A 335 -5.56 17.61 -15.61
C GLU A 335 -6.25 16.26 -15.38
N VAL A 336 -7.45 16.34 -14.81
CA VAL A 336 -8.34 15.20 -14.60
C VAL A 336 -9.63 15.37 -15.37
N ARG A 337 -10.23 14.26 -15.75
CA ARG A 337 -11.56 14.18 -16.37
C ARG A 337 -12.53 13.60 -15.35
N LEU A 338 -13.59 14.33 -15.06
CA LEU A 338 -14.73 13.84 -14.30
C LEU A 338 -15.89 13.56 -15.29
N ALA A 339 -16.24 12.31 -15.45
CA ALA A 339 -17.37 11.90 -16.26
C ALA A 339 -18.60 11.61 -15.39
N VAL A 340 -19.72 12.24 -15.69
CA VAL A 340 -20.99 12.12 -14.95
C VAL A 340 -22.18 12.03 -15.90
N SER A 341 -23.31 11.54 -15.40
CA SER A 341 -24.60 11.59 -16.14
C SER A 341 -25.63 12.46 -15.41
N ASN A 342 -25.88 12.17 -14.14
CA ASN A 342 -26.82 12.92 -13.29
C ASN A 342 -26.41 12.79 -11.81
N ALA A 343 -27.05 13.55 -10.94
CA ALA A 343 -26.78 13.63 -9.52
C ALA A 343 -26.98 12.31 -8.73
N GLY A 344 -27.60 11.31 -9.31
CA GLY A 344 -27.90 10.02 -8.64
C GLY A 344 -26.97 8.88 -9.03
N ARG A 345 -26.07 9.08 -9.99
CA ARG A 345 -25.14 8.05 -10.48
C ARG A 345 -23.71 8.34 -10.06
N ALA A 346 -22.93 7.28 -9.93
CA ALA A 346 -21.52 7.40 -9.64
C ALA A 346 -20.77 8.22 -10.70
N ALA A 347 -19.88 9.09 -10.27
CA ALA A 347 -18.93 9.76 -11.15
C ALA A 347 -17.73 8.87 -11.43
N ILE A 348 -17.14 9.02 -12.60
CA ILE A 348 -15.86 8.44 -12.97
C ILE A 348 -14.84 9.56 -13.06
N LEU A 349 -13.78 9.44 -12.29
CA LEU A 349 -12.61 10.32 -12.32
C LEU A 349 -11.45 9.56 -12.94
N THR A 350 -10.84 10.15 -13.97
CA THR A 350 -9.66 9.58 -14.65
C THR A 350 -8.60 10.67 -14.83
N PRO A 351 -7.32 10.32 -15.04
CA PRO A 351 -6.41 11.22 -15.72
C PRO A 351 -7.05 11.68 -17.04
N LYS A 352 -6.79 12.92 -17.47
CA LYS A 352 -7.20 13.37 -18.81
C LYS A 352 -6.54 12.50 -19.89
N GLU A 353 -5.26 12.17 -19.66
CA GLU A 353 -4.47 11.25 -20.47
C GLU A 353 -3.78 10.27 -19.53
N ASN A 354 -3.95 8.97 -19.78
CA ASN A 354 -3.22 7.93 -19.07
C ASN A 354 -1.80 7.81 -19.62
N GLU A 355 -0.87 7.39 -18.78
CA GLU A 355 0.48 7.01 -19.24
C GLU A 355 0.42 5.79 -20.16
N VAL A 356 1.43 5.64 -21.01
CA VAL A 356 1.49 4.51 -21.95
C VAL A 356 1.57 3.18 -21.19
N GLY A 357 0.65 2.30 -21.51
CA GLY A 357 0.60 0.96 -20.92
C GLY A 357 -0.13 0.88 -19.58
N GLU A 358 -0.92 1.92 -19.21
CA GLU A 358 -1.79 1.89 -18.04
C GLU A 358 -3.12 2.60 -18.27
N ASN A 359 -4.11 2.26 -17.46
CA ASN A 359 -5.41 2.93 -17.43
C ASN A 359 -5.92 3.01 -15.99
N ILE A 360 -6.26 4.21 -15.53
CA ILE A 360 -6.72 4.46 -14.16
C ILE A 360 -8.17 4.95 -14.22
N LEU A 361 -9.03 4.27 -13.48
CA LEU A 361 -10.43 4.64 -13.29
C LEU A 361 -10.74 4.70 -11.80
N MET A 362 -11.24 5.83 -11.35
CA MET A 362 -11.73 6.02 -9.99
C MET A 362 -13.21 6.32 -10.00
N LEU A 363 -13.96 5.67 -9.14
CA LEU A 363 -15.39 5.84 -9.02
C LEU A 363 -15.73 6.45 -7.67
N VAL A 364 -16.60 7.47 -7.68
CA VAL A 364 -17.07 8.13 -6.46
C VAL A 364 -18.61 8.15 -6.48
N MET A 365 -19.21 7.61 -5.41
CA MET A 365 -20.65 7.61 -5.25
C MET A 365 -21.16 9.00 -4.84
N PRO A 366 -22.26 9.48 -5.41
CA PRO A 366 -22.86 10.76 -5.03
C PRO A 366 -23.48 10.67 -3.63
N VAL A 367 -23.56 11.81 -2.97
CA VAL A 367 -24.33 12.00 -1.75
C VAL A 367 -25.70 12.55 -2.14
N ARG A 368 -26.77 11.94 -1.63
CA ARG A 368 -28.12 12.47 -1.88
C ARG A 368 -28.29 13.81 -1.18
N THR A 369 -28.49 14.88 -1.93
CA THR A 369 -28.95 16.15 -1.38
C THR A 369 -30.37 15.97 -0.86
N ARG A 370 -30.60 16.12 0.45
CA ARG A 370 -31.94 16.44 0.93
C ARG A 370 -32.25 17.85 0.40
N LYS A 371 -33.08 17.97 -0.61
CA LYS A 371 -33.71 19.27 -0.89
C LYS A 371 -34.37 19.68 0.41
N ALA A 372 -33.92 20.78 1.00
CA ALA A 372 -34.67 21.42 2.06
C ALA A 372 -36.06 21.67 1.50
N SER A 373 -37.05 20.96 2.02
CA SER A 373 -38.46 21.30 1.77
C SER A 373 -38.65 22.69 2.40
N VAL A 374 -38.80 23.67 1.50
CA VAL A 374 -39.26 25.03 1.84
C VAL A 374 -40.70 24.94 2.26
#